data_21e77b87df44d7bb27b2783c4c3b429e
#
_entry.id   21e77b87df44d7bb27b2783c4c3b429e
#
_cell.length_a   1.000
_cell.length_b   1.000
_cell.length_c   1.000
_cell.angle_alpha   90.00
_cell.angle_beta   90.00
_cell.angle_gamma   90.00
#
_symmetry.space_group_name_H-M   'P 1'
#
loop_
_entity.id
_entity.type
_entity.pdbx_description
1 polymer ?
#
loop_
_entity_poly.entity_id
_entity_poly.type
_entity_poly.pdbx_seq_one_letter_code
_entity_poly.pdbx_strand_id
1 'polypeptide(L)' 'MRHGKVSIGFAAGLVLSGRATVEALAGLQEALAKGSGWHELVLEDGTVSLDLAQVAYVRVESDELRVGFGA' A
#
# COMPACT_ATOMS: atom_id res chain seq x y z
N MET A 1 13.26 -11.42 0.82
CA MET A 1 12.35 -10.49 0.14
C MET A 1 11.91 -9.40 1.10
N ARG A 2 11.90 -8.19 0.62
CA ARG A 2 11.59 -7.06 1.49
C ARG A 2 10.11 -6.80 1.57
N HIS A 3 9.68 -6.42 2.76
CA HIS A 3 8.29 -6.06 3.00
C HIS A 3 8.22 -4.68 3.59
N GLY A 4 7.16 -3.99 3.29
CA GLY A 4 6.86 -2.72 3.89
C GLY A 4 5.45 -2.74 4.46
N LYS A 5 5.24 -1.89 5.45
CA LYS A 5 3.93 -1.70 6.01
C LYS A 5 3.20 -0.67 5.16
N VAL A 6 1.96 -0.97 4.80
CA VAL A 6 1.18 -0.08 3.97
C VAL A 6 -0.13 0.24 4.68
N SER A 7 -0.53 1.50 4.60
CA SER A 7 -1.83 1.96 5.07
C SER A 7 -2.51 2.68 3.91
N ILE A 8 -3.72 2.28 3.61
CA ILE A 8 -4.47 2.84 2.50
C ILE A 8 -5.73 3.47 3.06
N GLY A 9 -5.86 4.77 2.86
CA GLY A 9 -7.04 5.49 3.30
C GLY A 9 -8.00 5.69 2.13
N PHE A 10 -9.28 5.48 2.40
CA PHE A 10 -10.31 5.61 1.38
C PHE A 10 -11.14 6.87 1.62
N ALA A 11 -11.77 7.33 0.54
CA ALA A 11 -12.55 8.57 0.59
C ALA A 11 -13.64 8.51 1.63
N ALA A 12 -14.16 7.32 1.93
CA ALA A 12 -15.20 7.16 2.93
C ALA A 12 -14.69 7.16 4.37
N GLY A 13 -13.39 7.28 4.57
CA GLY A 13 -12.82 7.31 5.91
C GLY A 13 -12.31 6.00 6.43
N LEU A 14 -12.46 4.93 5.67
CA LEU A 14 -11.94 3.63 6.08
C LEU A 14 -10.44 3.56 5.82
N VAL A 15 -9.75 2.76 6.64
CA VAL A 15 -8.31 2.57 6.49
C VAL A 15 -8.01 1.09 6.48
N LEU A 16 -7.24 0.66 5.50
CA LEU A 16 -6.76 -0.71 5.39
C LEU A 16 -5.27 -0.72 5.67
N SER A 17 -4.83 -1.61 6.53
CA SER A 17 -3.40 -1.72 6.85
C SER A 17 -2.95 -3.16 6.66
N GLY A 18 -1.69 -3.32 6.27
CA GLY A 18 -1.12 -4.63 6.09
C GLY A 18 0.35 -4.53 5.70
N ARG A 19 0.92 -5.67 5.36
CA ARG A 19 2.30 -5.72 4.91
C ARG A 19 2.34 -6.35 3.52
N ALA A 20 3.17 -5.78 2.65
CA ALA A 20 3.28 -6.24 1.28
C ALA A 20 4.73 -6.20 0.85
N THR A 21 5.05 -6.93 -0.22
CA THR A 21 6.39 -6.87 -0.78
C THR A 21 6.60 -5.52 -1.46
N VAL A 22 7.88 -5.17 -1.64
CA VAL A 22 8.23 -3.95 -2.33
C VAL A 22 7.65 -3.96 -3.74
N GLU A 23 7.69 -5.12 -4.39
CA GLU A 23 7.14 -5.23 -5.75
C GLU A 23 5.64 -4.97 -5.78
N ALA A 24 4.92 -5.52 -4.79
CA ALA A 24 3.49 -5.30 -4.74
C ALA A 24 3.15 -3.83 -4.52
N LEU A 25 3.94 -3.15 -3.68
CA LEU A 25 3.72 -1.75 -3.42
C LEU A 25 4.04 -0.89 -4.64
N ALA A 26 5.07 -1.25 -5.39
CA ALA A 26 5.39 -0.53 -6.61
C ALA A 26 4.27 -0.68 -7.63
N GLY A 27 3.71 -1.88 -7.75
CA GLY A 27 2.59 -2.10 -8.64
C GLY A 27 1.37 -1.29 -8.25
N LEU A 28 1.12 -1.16 -6.95
CA LEU A 28 0.02 -0.35 -6.48
C LEU A 28 0.22 1.11 -6.85
N GLN A 29 1.43 1.63 -6.69
CA GLN A 29 1.69 3.01 -7.02
C GLN A 29 1.51 3.29 -8.51
N GLU A 30 1.93 2.34 -9.35
CA GLU A 30 1.70 2.48 -10.78
C GLU A 30 0.22 2.48 -11.11
N ALA A 31 -0.54 1.61 -10.45
CA ALA A 31 -1.97 1.54 -10.70
C ALA A 31 -2.66 2.82 -10.27
N LEU A 32 -2.22 3.41 -9.16
CA LEU A 32 -2.81 4.66 -8.67
C LEU A 32 -2.62 5.81 -9.64
N ALA A 33 -1.55 5.78 -10.43
CA ALA A 33 -1.33 6.82 -11.42
C ALA A 33 -2.44 6.84 -12.48
N LYS A 34 -3.12 5.72 -12.68
CA LYS A 34 -4.25 5.66 -13.60
C LYS A 34 -5.52 6.24 -13.01
N GLY A 35 -5.64 6.21 -11.71
CA GLY A 35 -6.72 6.88 -11.00
C GLY A 35 -8.06 6.19 -11.01
N SER A 36 -8.22 5.06 -11.67
CA SER A 36 -9.50 4.37 -11.72
C SER A 36 -9.29 2.90 -12.03
N GLY A 37 -10.35 2.11 -11.79
CA GLY A 37 -10.33 0.68 -12.02
C GLY A 37 -10.06 -0.08 -10.75
N TRP A 38 -9.96 -1.39 -10.88
CA TRP A 38 -9.71 -2.28 -9.75
C TRP A 38 -8.29 -2.79 -9.80
N HIS A 39 -7.70 -2.90 -8.63
CA HIS A 39 -6.33 -3.41 -8.51
C HIS A 39 -6.27 -4.41 -7.37
N GLU A 40 -5.66 -5.57 -7.63
CA GLU A 40 -5.45 -6.55 -6.59
C GLU A 40 -4.14 -6.30 -5.91
N LEU A 41 -4.18 -6.19 -4.59
CA LEU A 41 -2.98 -6.00 -3.78
C LEU A 41 -2.78 -7.24 -2.92
N VAL A 42 -1.63 -7.88 -3.07
CA VAL A 42 -1.31 -9.06 -2.29
C VAL A 42 -0.62 -8.61 -1.01
N LEU A 43 -1.23 -8.94 0.11
CA LEU A 43 -0.68 -8.67 1.43
C LEU A 43 -0.22 -9.99 2.04
N GLU A 44 0.52 -9.91 3.15
CA GLU A 44 1.01 -11.13 3.79
C GLU A 44 -0.11 -12.06 4.21
N ASP A 45 -1.24 -11.50 4.61
CA ASP A 45 -2.33 -12.32 5.15
C ASP A 45 -3.48 -12.49 4.17
N GLY A 46 -3.31 -12.08 2.91
CA GLY A 46 -4.35 -12.28 1.92
C GLY A 46 -4.26 -11.28 0.79
N THR A 47 -5.23 -11.34 -0.09
CA THR A 47 -5.30 -10.45 -1.24
C THR A 47 -6.53 -9.58 -1.11
N VAL A 48 -6.38 -8.30 -1.43
CA VAL A 48 -7.49 -7.36 -1.39
C VAL A 48 -7.65 -6.71 -2.75
N SER A 49 -8.90 -6.53 -3.16
CA SER A 49 -9.21 -5.82 -4.41
C SER A 49 -9.59 -4.40 -4.05
N LEU A 50 -8.91 -3.44 -4.67
CA LEU A 50 -9.07 -2.03 -4.36
C LEU A 50 -9.74 -1.31 -5.51
N ASP A 51 -10.70 -0.45 -5.17
CA ASP A 51 -11.25 0.49 -6.14
C ASP A 51 -10.38 1.74 -6.11
N LEU A 52 -9.58 1.90 -7.15
CA LEU A 52 -8.56 2.94 -7.17
C LEU A 52 -9.18 4.34 -7.10
N ALA A 53 -10.39 4.49 -7.61
CA ALA A 53 -11.06 5.79 -7.58
C ALA A 53 -11.43 6.21 -6.16
N GLN A 54 -11.50 5.27 -5.22
CA GLN A 54 -11.86 5.55 -3.85
C GLN A 54 -10.68 5.72 -2.93
N VAL A 55 -9.46 5.54 -3.43
CA VAL A 55 -8.27 5.66 -2.60
C VAL A 55 -7.92 7.14 -2.45
N ALA A 56 -7.85 7.59 -1.20
CA ALA A 56 -7.50 8.97 -0.90
C ALA A 56 -6.01 9.12 -0.66
N TYR A 57 -5.36 8.14 -0.02
CA TYR A 57 -3.93 8.20 0.21
C TYR A 57 -3.38 6.80 0.41
N VAL A 58 -2.07 6.66 0.20
CA VAL A 58 -1.34 5.46 0.52
C VAL A 58 -0.09 5.88 1.30
N ARG A 59 0.10 5.25 2.45
CA ARG A 59 1.29 5.50 3.26
C ARG A 59 2.09 4.22 3.32
N VAL A 60 3.35 4.29 2.97
CA VAL A 60 4.25 3.15 2.97
C VAL A 60 5.35 3.39 3.97
N GLU A 61 5.56 2.45 4.88
CA GLU A 61 6.67 2.49 5.81
C GLU A 61 7.54 1.28 5.57
N SER A 62 8.83 1.51 5.41
CA SER A 62 9.77 0.41 5.26
C SER A 62 10.53 0.27 6.57
N ASP A 63 10.62 -0.96 7.06
CA ASP A 63 11.37 -1.20 8.29
C ASP A 63 12.82 -0.78 8.13
N GLU A 64 13.33 -0.85 6.92
CA GLU A 64 14.71 -0.47 6.67
C GLU A 64 14.97 1.01 6.86
N LEU A 65 13.97 1.83 6.61
CA LEU A 65 14.16 3.27 6.72
C LEU A 65 14.30 3.72 8.16
N ARG A 66 13.94 2.87 9.10
CA ARG A 66 13.98 3.25 10.50
C ARG A 66 15.35 3.06 11.10
N VAL A 67 16.17 2.28 10.44
CA VAL A 67 17.50 2.00 10.94
C VAL A 67 18.36 3.23 10.74
N GLY A 68 18.99 3.67 11.80
CA GLY A 68 19.90 4.79 11.72
C GLY A 68 19.28 6.13 11.95
N PHE A 69 17.99 6.21 11.95
CA PHE A 69 17.40 7.50 12.21
C PHE A 69 17.36 7.87 13.64
N GLY A 70 17.43 6.93 14.49
CA GLY A 70 17.51 7.23 15.89
C GLY A 70 18.81 7.86 16.28
N ALA A 71 19.70 7.81 15.40
CA ALA A 71 21.01 8.36 15.71
C ALA A 71 20.96 9.84 15.87
#